data_0a78edde45b00c4206be84930064efb5
#
_entry.id   0a78edde45b00c4206be84930064efb5
#
_cell.length_a   1.000
_cell.length_b   1.000
_cell.length_c   1.000
_cell.angle_alpha   90.00
_cell.angle_beta   90.00
_cell.angle_gamma   90.00
#
_symmetry.space_group_name_H-M   'P 1'
#
loop_
_entity.id
_entity.type
_entity.pdbx_description
1 polymer ?
#
loop_
_entity_poly.entity_id
_entity_poly.type
_entity_poly.pdbx_seq_one_letter_code
_entity_poly.pdbx_strand_id
1 'polypeptide(L)'
;ASGTCSTSSTDVPVVERNPLPRVALETRQALHDWLEANHTTHRGIWLVQWRPSTGRPAIAYDDIVEECLIFGWIDSTAQSFDDQRGGVRLTPRKPTSWWSAVNKKRLEKLQGRLQPAGLAAVEVAKANGSFYFLDDVEALIVPDDLDAALGNLRGVFEGFTPGRRKQALQWVKAAKRPSTRQQRIAKIVAAAQDGESVF
;
A
#
# COMPACT_ATOMS: atom_id res chain seq x y z
N ALA A 1 -13.99 54.14 -22.98
CA ALA A 1 -13.50 53.82 -21.62
C ALA A 1 -13.66 52.31 -21.43
N SER A 2 -12.59 51.58 -21.68
CA SER A 2 -12.54 50.09 -21.57
C SER A 2 -11.94 49.76 -20.22
N GLY A 3 -12.77 49.23 -19.30
CA GLY A 3 -12.32 48.73 -18.00
C GLY A 3 -11.90 47.28 -18.12
N THR A 4 -10.62 47.00 -17.99
CA THR A 4 -10.08 45.67 -17.83
C THR A 4 -10.24 45.21 -16.40
N CYS A 5 -11.11 44.23 -16.17
CA CYS A 5 -11.25 43.56 -14.88
C CYS A 5 -10.12 42.56 -14.70
N SER A 6 -9.18 42.88 -13.83
CA SER A 6 -8.06 42.01 -13.44
C SER A 6 -8.54 41.08 -12.33
N THR A 7 -8.77 39.79 -12.64
CA THR A 7 -9.04 38.77 -11.62
C THR A 7 -7.72 38.35 -10.97
N SER A 8 -7.48 38.86 -9.78
CA SER A 8 -6.40 38.38 -8.92
C SER A 8 -6.71 36.98 -8.43
N SER A 9 -5.94 36.01 -8.95
CA SER A 9 -5.90 34.64 -8.44
C SER A 9 -5.30 34.67 -7.04
N THR A 10 -6.11 34.45 -6.02
CA THR A 10 -5.64 34.27 -4.65
C THR A 10 -4.97 32.90 -4.58
N ASP A 11 -3.65 32.93 -4.66
CA ASP A 11 -2.78 31.79 -4.36
C ASP A 11 -2.95 31.46 -2.87
N VAL A 12 -3.77 30.44 -2.57
CA VAL A 12 -3.88 29.91 -1.22
C VAL A 12 -2.58 29.11 -0.97
N PRO A 13 -1.76 29.51 0.02
CA PRO A 13 -0.53 28.79 0.30
C PRO A 13 -0.91 27.36 0.70
N VAL A 14 -0.43 26.38 -0.07
CA VAL A 14 -0.45 24.97 0.31
C VAL A 14 0.40 24.87 1.57
N VAL A 15 -0.25 24.77 2.73
CA VAL A 15 0.44 24.50 4.00
C VAL A 15 1.10 23.13 3.83
N GLU A 16 2.40 23.12 3.52
CA GLU A 16 3.21 21.90 3.55
C GLU A 16 3.06 21.30 4.95
N ARG A 17 2.28 20.24 5.04
CA ARG A 17 2.21 19.43 6.25
C ARG A 17 3.62 18.96 6.51
N ASN A 18 4.23 19.45 7.60
CA ASN A 18 5.56 19.16 8.10
C ASN A 18 6.12 17.84 7.53
N PRO A 19 7.07 17.88 6.58
CA PRO A 19 7.52 16.72 5.82
C PRO A 19 8.09 15.66 6.77
N LEU A 20 7.89 14.38 6.44
CA LEU A 20 8.49 13.28 7.22
C LEU A 20 10.01 13.39 7.17
N PRO A 21 10.72 13.15 8.27
CA PRO A 21 12.17 13.18 8.30
C PRO A 21 12.75 12.10 7.36
N ARG A 22 13.89 12.42 6.75
CA ARG A 22 14.67 11.48 5.94
C ARG A 22 15.73 10.84 6.82
N VAL A 23 15.74 9.52 6.88
CA VAL A 23 16.68 8.73 7.68
C VAL A 23 17.42 7.79 6.74
N ALA A 24 18.75 7.91 6.66
CA ALA A 24 19.60 7.07 5.85
C ALA A 24 20.17 5.93 6.72
N LEU A 25 19.80 4.70 6.41
CA LEU A 25 20.27 3.50 7.09
C LEU A 25 20.68 2.48 6.03
N GLU A 26 21.83 1.83 6.21
CA GLU A 26 22.43 0.97 5.19
C GLU A 26 22.34 -0.53 5.54
N THR A 27 21.96 -0.86 6.78
CA THR A 27 21.87 -2.25 7.25
C THR A 27 20.54 -2.55 7.94
N ARG A 28 20.13 -3.81 7.86
CA ARG A 28 18.93 -4.30 8.56
C ARG A 28 19.02 -4.02 10.07
N GLN A 29 20.20 -4.25 10.68
CA GLN A 29 20.40 -4.00 12.11
C GLN A 29 20.19 -2.52 12.46
N ALA A 30 20.76 -1.60 11.65
CA ALA A 30 20.55 -0.17 11.88
C ALA A 30 19.06 0.25 11.80
N LEU A 31 18.29 -0.38 10.88
CA LEU A 31 16.84 -0.15 10.82
C LEU A 31 16.12 -0.72 12.05
N HIS A 32 16.51 -1.90 12.51
CA HIS A 32 15.98 -2.51 13.72
C HIS A 32 16.18 -1.59 14.92
N ASP A 33 17.43 -1.18 15.17
CA ASP A 33 17.81 -0.33 16.31
C ASP A 33 17.08 1.04 16.26
N TRP A 34 16.96 1.58 15.04
CA TRP A 34 16.21 2.83 14.87
C TRP A 34 14.73 2.65 15.20
N LEU A 35 14.08 1.60 14.71
CA LEU A 35 12.67 1.30 15.01
C LEU A 35 12.47 1.01 16.49
N GLU A 36 13.36 0.27 17.12
CA GLU A 36 13.30 -0.02 18.56
C GLU A 36 13.27 1.27 19.38
N ALA A 37 14.14 2.22 19.06
CA ALA A 37 14.23 3.50 19.77
C ALA A 37 13.09 4.49 19.44
N ASN A 38 12.47 4.39 18.26
CA ASN A 38 11.67 5.49 17.70
C ASN A 38 10.23 5.12 17.30
N HIS A 39 9.85 3.83 17.25
CA HIS A 39 8.57 3.40 16.68
C HIS A 39 7.33 3.97 17.39
N THR A 40 7.44 4.32 18.67
CA THR A 40 6.33 4.89 19.45
C THR A 40 6.24 6.42 19.38
N THR A 41 7.32 7.11 19.01
CA THR A 41 7.42 8.56 19.06
C THR A 41 7.34 9.25 17.69
N HIS A 42 7.69 8.52 16.62
CA HIS A 42 7.67 9.05 15.27
C HIS A 42 6.38 8.66 14.52
N ARG A 43 5.83 9.62 13.78
CA ARG A 43 4.64 9.43 12.92
C ARG A 43 4.98 8.83 11.55
N GLY A 44 6.26 8.63 11.25
CA GLY A 44 6.78 8.07 10.02
C GLY A 44 8.09 8.70 9.59
N ILE A 45 8.76 8.05 8.66
CA ILE A 45 10.00 8.50 8.04
C ILE A 45 10.02 8.19 6.54
N TRP A 46 10.92 8.84 5.84
CA TRP A 46 11.47 8.37 4.58
C TRP A 46 12.77 7.62 4.88
N LEU A 47 12.76 6.29 4.74
CA LEU A 47 13.98 5.49 4.77
C LEU A 47 14.72 5.72 3.45
N VAL A 48 15.85 6.41 3.51
CA VAL A 48 16.68 6.72 2.34
C VAL A 48 17.61 5.56 2.05
N GLN A 49 17.63 5.12 0.80
CA GLN A 49 18.44 3.99 0.33
C GLN A 49 19.24 4.39 -0.91
N TRP A 50 20.43 3.84 -1.05
CA TRP A 50 21.20 3.92 -2.28
C TRP A 50 20.53 3.11 -3.38
N ARG A 51 20.57 3.61 -4.61
CA ARG A 51 20.08 2.85 -5.77
C ARG A 51 21.05 1.70 -6.09
N PRO A 52 20.55 0.56 -6.59
CA PRO A 52 21.39 -0.58 -6.97
C PRO A 52 22.50 -0.21 -7.96
N SER A 53 22.25 0.75 -8.85
CA SER A 53 23.23 1.25 -9.82
C SER A 53 24.49 1.88 -9.20
N THR A 54 24.44 2.26 -7.92
CA THR A 54 25.59 2.86 -7.22
C THR A 54 26.59 1.84 -6.68
N GLY A 55 26.21 0.56 -6.60
CA GLY A 55 27.00 -0.50 -5.95
C GLY A 55 27.17 -0.33 -4.43
N ARG A 56 26.48 0.65 -3.82
CA ARG A 56 26.55 0.90 -2.37
C ARG A 56 25.56 0.01 -1.60
N PRO A 57 25.82 -0.24 -0.29
CA PRO A 57 24.95 -1.04 0.54
C PRO A 57 23.54 -0.44 0.62
N ALA A 58 22.54 -1.32 0.52
CA ALA A 58 21.14 -0.99 0.74
C ALA A 58 20.47 -2.16 1.45
N ILE A 59 19.45 -1.87 2.26
CA ILE A 59 18.68 -2.91 2.94
C ILE A 59 17.77 -3.60 1.92
N ALA A 60 17.74 -4.92 1.90
CA ALA A 60 16.82 -5.66 1.06
C ALA A 60 15.35 -5.29 1.40
N TYR A 61 14.51 -5.13 0.37
CA TYR A 61 13.11 -4.71 0.59
C TYR A 61 12.35 -5.64 1.53
N ASP A 62 12.57 -6.94 1.44
CA ASP A 62 11.96 -7.92 2.34
C ASP A 62 12.36 -7.69 3.79
N ASP A 63 13.63 -7.37 4.05
CA ASP A 63 14.13 -7.04 5.38
C ASP A 63 13.48 -5.76 5.94
N ILE A 64 13.29 -4.74 5.09
CA ILE A 64 12.58 -3.52 5.49
C ILE A 64 11.15 -3.83 5.93
N VAL A 65 10.43 -4.64 5.14
CA VAL A 65 9.05 -5.02 5.46
C VAL A 65 8.98 -5.86 6.73
N GLU A 66 9.91 -6.80 6.92
CA GLU A 66 9.98 -7.63 8.12
C GLU A 66 10.23 -6.79 9.37
N GLU A 67 11.19 -5.86 9.34
CA GLU A 67 11.44 -4.96 10.47
C GLU A 67 10.22 -4.06 10.76
N CYS A 68 9.55 -3.55 9.74
CA CYS A 68 8.29 -2.83 9.92
C CYS A 68 7.23 -3.69 10.63
N LEU A 69 7.07 -4.96 10.24
CA LEU A 69 6.10 -5.85 10.87
C LEU A 69 6.44 -6.13 12.35
N ILE A 70 7.73 -6.27 12.68
CA ILE A 70 8.20 -6.50 14.05
C ILE A 70 7.73 -5.39 14.99
N PHE A 71 7.76 -4.14 14.53
CA PHE A 71 7.42 -2.95 15.33
C PHE A 71 6.03 -2.38 15.05
N GLY A 72 5.17 -3.08 14.29
CA GLY A 72 3.81 -2.62 13.96
C GLY A 72 3.77 -1.45 12.99
N TRP A 73 4.78 -1.33 12.15
CA TRP A 73 4.88 -0.34 11.07
C TRP A 73 4.51 -0.95 9.72
N ILE A 74 4.41 -0.11 8.71
CA ILE A 74 4.14 -0.48 7.32
C ILE A 74 4.93 0.41 6.36
N ASP A 75 5.42 -0.19 5.30
CA ASP A 75 5.92 0.51 4.13
C ASP A 75 4.76 1.00 3.23
N SER A 76 5.03 1.98 2.39
CA SER A 76 4.02 2.47 1.46
C SER A 76 4.66 2.99 0.16
N THR A 77 4.66 4.30 -0.06
CA THR A 77 5.11 4.90 -1.30
C THR A 77 6.63 4.88 -1.41
N ALA A 78 7.13 4.51 -2.60
CA ALA A 78 8.53 4.73 -2.97
C ALA A 78 8.68 6.11 -3.65
N GLN A 79 9.81 6.79 -3.43
CA GLN A 79 10.13 8.08 -4.02
C GLN A 79 11.60 8.13 -4.44
N SER A 80 11.86 8.78 -5.57
CA SER A 80 13.20 9.19 -5.99
C SER A 80 13.57 10.50 -5.31
N PHE A 81 14.78 10.60 -4.76
CA PHE A 81 15.28 11.84 -4.17
C PHE A 81 16.32 12.52 -5.08
N ASP A 82 17.20 11.74 -5.69
CA ASP A 82 18.18 12.18 -6.67
C ASP A 82 18.60 10.99 -7.57
N ASP A 83 19.63 11.18 -8.37
CA ASP A 83 20.10 10.15 -9.31
C ASP A 83 20.71 8.93 -8.62
N GLN A 84 21.16 9.07 -7.37
CA GLN A 84 21.83 8.03 -6.60
C GLN A 84 20.95 7.45 -5.48
N ARG A 85 19.96 8.20 -4.98
CA ARG A 85 19.17 7.85 -3.82
C ARG A 85 17.68 7.85 -4.11
N GLY A 86 17.03 6.87 -3.57
CA GLY A 86 15.59 6.80 -3.44
C GLY A 86 15.22 6.51 -2.00
N GLY A 87 13.97 6.26 -1.74
CA GLY A 87 13.51 5.86 -0.43
C GLY A 87 12.12 5.29 -0.44
N VAL A 88 11.79 4.67 0.67
CA VAL A 88 10.47 4.14 0.96
C VAL A 88 9.91 4.81 2.20
N ARG A 89 8.65 5.16 2.15
CA ARG A 89 7.94 5.76 3.28
C ARG A 89 7.55 4.67 4.27
N LEU A 90 8.02 4.79 5.51
CA LEU A 90 7.65 3.92 6.62
C LEU A 90 6.80 4.70 7.63
N THR A 91 5.71 4.09 8.09
CA THR A 91 4.79 4.72 9.06
C THR A 91 4.23 3.67 10.03
N PRO A 92 3.78 4.06 11.24
CA PRO A 92 2.97 3.19 12.06
C PRO A 92 1.77 2.67 11.27
N ARG A 93 1.49 1.37 11.40
CA ARG A 93 0.37 0.72 10.71
C ARG A 93 -0.95 1.23 11.29
N LYS A 94 -1.84 1.69 10.41
CA LYS A 94 -3.18 2.09 10.84
C LYS A 94 -3.99 0.86 11.24
N PRO A 95 -4.88 0.95 12.24
CA PRO A 95 -5.74 -0.16 12.65
C PRO A 95 -6.53 -0.80 11.51
N THR A 96 -6.90 -0.01 10.51
CA THR A 96 -7.68 -0.45 9.34
C THR A 96 -6.84 -0.79 8.11
N SER A 97 -5.51 -0.85 8.23
CA SER A 97 -4.64 -1.27 7.13
C SER A 97 -4.84 -2.75 6.82
N TRP A 98 -5.05 -3.06 5.56
CA TRP A 98 -5.25 -4.45 5.10
C TRP A 98 -3.96 -5.26 5.15
N TRP A 99 -4.10 -6.57 5.25
CA TRP A 99 -3.00 -7.52 5.32
C TRP A 99 -2.99 -8.41 4.09
N SER A 100 -1.94 -8.30 3.27
CA SER A 100 -1.74 -9.19 2.13
C SER A 100 -1.31 -10.59 2.58
N ALA A 101 -1.55 -11.60 1.74
CA ALA A 101 -1.09 -12.97 1.98
C ALA A 101 0.43 -13.04 2.20
N VAL A 102 1.20 -12.22 1.48
CA VAL A 102 2.66 -12.15 1.62
C VAL A 102 3.06 -11.67 3.02
N ASN A 103 2.41 -10.62 3.54
CA ASN A 103 2.70 -10.12 4.89
C ASN A 103 2.24 -11.10 5.99
N LYS A 104 1.13 -11.83 5.77
CA LYS A 104 0.72 -12.91 6.69
C LYS A 104 1.76 -14.03 6.74
N LYS A 105 2.29 -14.46 5.59
CA LYS A 105 3.39 -15.45 5.53
C LYS A 105 4.67 -14.95 6.21
N ARG A 106 4.98 -13.64 6.11
CA ARG A 106 6.11 -13.06 6.85
C ARG A 106 5.88 -13.11 8.36
N LEU A 107 4.65 -12.83 8.84
CA LEU A 107 4.33 -12.97 10.27
C LEU A 107 4.58 -14.39 10.78
N GLU A 108 4.24 -15.43 10.00
CA GLU A 108 4.51 -16.82 10.36
C GLU A 108 6.01 -17.08 10.56
N LYS A 109 6.86 -16.50 9.70
CA LYS A 109 8.32 -16.59 9.82
C LYS A 109 8.88 -15.78 11.00
N LEU A 110 8.19 -14.71 11.37
CA LEU A 110 8.62 -13.79 12.43
C LEU A 110 8.08 -14.17 13.82
N GLN A 111 7.50 -15.36 13.97
CA GLN A 111 7.04 -15.86 15.28
C GLN A 111 8.18 -15.81 16.31
N GLY A 112 7.88 -15.21 17.48
CA GLY A 112 8.86 -15.01 18.56
C GLY A 112 9.78 -13.78 18.37
N ARG A 113 9.75 -13.09 17.21
CA ARG A 113 10.51 -11.86 16.99
C ARG A 113 9.66 -10.59 17.05
N LEU A 114 8.33 -10.73 17.01
CA LEU A 114 7.43 -9.57 17.04
C LEU A 114 7.53 -8.86 18.39
N GLN A 115 7.74 -7.56 18.35
CA GLN A 115 7.69 -6.70 19.52
C GLN A 115 6.22 -6.45 19.97
N PRO A 116 5.96 -5.97 21.17
CA PRO A 116 4.60 -5.73 21.67
C PRO A 116 3.75 -4.88 20.72
N ALA A 117 4.33 -3.89 20.07
CA ALA A 117 3.64 -3.04 19.10
C ALA A 117 3.23 -3.80 17.82
N GLY A 118 4.09 -4.70 17.33
CA GLY A 118 3.78 -5.58 16.20
C GLY A 118 2.66 -6.57 16.52
N LEU A 119 2.72 -7.20 17.69
CA LEU A 119 1.66 -8.09 18.20
C LEU A 119 0.33 -7.34 18.33
N ALA A 120 0.33 -6.17 18.96
CA ALA A 120 -0.86 -5.34 19.10
C ALA A 120 -1.48 -4.95 17.76
N ALA A 121 -0.66 -4.61 16.74
CA ALA A 121 -1.15 -4.29 15.41
C ALA A 121 -1.85 -5.47 14.73
N VAL A 122 -1.35 -6.70 14.94
CA VAL A 122 -1.98 -7.93 14.44
C VAL A 122 -3.32 -8.18 15.13
N GLU A 123 -3.35 -8.12 16.47
CA GLU A 123 -4.58 -8.38 17.25
C GLU A 123 -5.68 -7.34 16.94
N VAL A 124 -5.33 -6.06 16.84
CA VAL A 124 -6.28 -5.02 16.42
C VAL A 124 -6.84 -5.30 15.03
N ALA A 125 -6.00 -5.72 14.09
CA ALA A 125 -6.43 -6.04 12.73
C ALA A 125 -7.33 -7.27 12.67
N LYS A 126 -7.08 -8.29 13.49
CA LYS A 126 -7.96 -9.47 13.63
C LYS A 126 -9.30 -9.08 14.24
N ALA A 127 -9.29 -8.30 15.31
CA ALA A 127 -10.51 -7.87 16.00
C ALA A 127 -11.44 -7.02 15.12
N ASN A 128 -10.91 -6.16 14.26
CA ASN A 128 -11.70 -5.30 13.36
C ASN A 128 -11.91 -5.88 11.94
N GLY A 129 -11.42 -7.09 11.67
CA GLY A 129 -11.58 -7.78 10.38
C GLY A 129 -10.61 -7.34 9.27
N SER A 130 -9.80 -6.29 9.45
CA SER A 130 -8.87 -5.82 8.42
C SER A 130 -7.76 -6.82 8.10
N PHE A 131 -7.46 -7.74 9.03
CA PHE A 131 -6.54 -8.84 8.81
C PHE A 131 -7.03 -9.79 7.71
N TYR A 132 -8.33 -10.03 7.63
CA TYR A 132 -8.96 -10.99 6.72
C TYR A 132 -9.53 -10.32 5.47
N PHE A 133 -9.48 -8.99 5.39
CA PHE A 133 -10.15 -8.22 4.34
C PHE A 133 -9.76 -8.62 2.91
N LEU A 134 -8.53 -9.08 2.68
CA LEU A 134 -8.06 -9.46 1.35
C LEU A 134 -8.11 -10.97 1.07
N ASP A 135 -8.62 -11.81 1.96
CA ASP A 135 -8.54 -13.28 1.82
C ASP A 135 -9.29 -13.81 0.60
N ASP A 136 -10.49 -13.31 0.32
CA ASP A 136 -11.24 -13.64 -0.88
C ASP A 136 -10.57 -13.11 -2.16
N VAL A 137 -9.97 -11.93 -2.10
CA VAL A 137 -9.18 -11.37 -3.21
C VAL A 137 -7.96 -12.23 -3.51
N GLU A 138 -7.26 -12.66 -2.47
CA GLU A 138 -6.10 -13.56 -2.59
C GLU A 138 -6.50 -14.95 -3.13
N ALA A 139 -7.69 -15.41 -2.76
CA ALA A 139 -8.29 -16.64 -3.27
C ALA A 139 -8.93 -16.48 -4.67
N LEU A 140 -8.89 -15.27 -5.26
CA LEU A 140 -9.51 -14.92 -6.55
C LEU A 140 -11.02 -15.20 -6.59
N ILE A 141 -11.71 -15.06 -5.45
CA ILE A 141 -13.17 -15.21 -5.38
C ILE A 141 -13.82 -13.98 -6.01
N VAL A 142 -14.59 -14.21 -7.06
CA VAL A 142 -15.33 -13.14 -7.75
C VAL A 142 -16.65 -12.93 -7.02
N PRO A 143 -16.95 -11.70 -6.56
CA PRO A 143 -18.20 -11.42 -5.86
C PRO A 143 -19.40 -11.47 -6.82
N ASP A 144 -20.57 -11.84 -6.30
CA ASP A 144 -21.80 -12.12 -7.07
C ASP A 144 -22.20 -10.97 -8.00
N ASP A 145 -22.06 -9.73 -7.56
CA ASP A 145 -22.41 -8.55 -8.38
C ASP A 145 -21.47 -8.34 -9.57
N LEU A 146 -20.18 -8.65 -9.39
CA LEU A 146 -19.22 -8.63 -10.50
C LEU A 146 -19.42 -9.83 -11.41
N ASP A 147 -19.71 -11.00 -10.85
CA ASP A 147 -19.98 -12.22 -11.62
C ASP A 147 -21.20 -12.05 -12.51
N ALA A 148 -22.30 -11.58 -11.96
CA ALA A 148 -23.52 -11.26 -12.69
C ALA A 148 -23.29 -10.23 -13.81
N ALA A 149 -22.46 -9.20 -13.54
CA ALA A 149 -22.15 -8.16 -14.53
C ALA A 149 -21.23 -8.65 -15.66
N LEU A 150 -20.32 -9.56 -15.38
CA LEU A 150 -19.45 -10.19 -16.38
C LEU A 150 -20.25 -11.11 -17.32
N GLY A 151 -21.20 -11.88 -16.80
CA GLY A 151 -21.98 -12.82 -17.60
C GLY A 151 -21.11 -13.73 -18.49
N ASN A 152 -21.30 -13.64 -19.80
CA ASN A 152 -20.52 -14.42 -20.78
C ASN A 152 -19.04 -14.00 -20.89
N LEU A 153 -18.66 -12.85 -20.33
CA LEU A 153 -17.26 -12.37 -20.28
C LEU A 153 -16.48 -12.96 -19.09
N ARG A 154 -17.10 -13.79 -18.25
CA ARG A 154 -16.46 -14.42 -17.10
C ARG A 154 -15.18 -15.16 -17.49
N GLY A 155 -15.23 -15.94 -18.57
CA GLY A 155 -14.07 -16.67 -19.09
C GLY A 155 -12.93 -15.77 -19.54
N VAL A 156 -13.24 -14.59 -20.13
CA VAL A 156 -12.23 -13.58 -20.50
C VAL A 156 -11.54 -13.04 -19.26
N PHE A 157 -12.32 -12.66 -18.24
CA PHE A 157 -11.79 -12.18 -16.96
C PHE A 157 -10.90 -13.24 -16.26
N GLU A 158 -11.29 -14.49 -16.28
CA GLU A 158 -10.51 -15.60 -15.71
C GLU A 158 -9.22 -15.89 -16.49
N GLY A 159 -9.17 -15.54 -17.76
CA GLY A 159 -7.99 -15.61 -18.60
C GLY A 159 -6.91 -14.57 -18.26
N PHE A 160 -7.24 -13.52 -17.51
CA PHE A 160 -6.24 -12.56 -17.06
C PHE A 160 -5.29 -13.16 -16.02
N THR A 161 -4.07 -12.62 -15.97
CA THR A 161 -3.08 -13.09 -14.98
C THR A 161 -3.63 -12.95 -13.54
N PRO A 162 -3.23 -13.83 -12.61
CA PRO A 162 -3.67 -13.75 -11.21
C PRO A 162 -3.45 -12.36 -10.58
N GLY A 163 -2.33 -11.69 -10.92
CA GLY A 163 -2.04 -10.33 -10.44
C GLY A 163 -3.09 -9.31 -10.89
N ARG A 164 -3.43 -9.30 -12.17
CA ARG A 164 -4.46 -8.39 -12.72
C ARG A 164 -5.84 -8.66 -12.14
N ARG A 165 -6.20 -9.94 -11.98
CA ARG A 165 -7.46 -10.31 -11.32
C ARG A 165 -7.51 -9.83 -9.87
N LYS A 166 -6.43 -10.03 -9.09
CA LYS A 166 -6.36 -9.53 -7.71
C LYS A 166 -6.50 -8.01 -7.64
N GLN A 167 -5.83 -7.27 -8.53
CA GLN A 167 -5.96 -5.81 -8.57
C GLN A 167 -7.42 -5.38 -8.84
N ALA A 168 -8.09 -5.98 -9.80
CA ALA A 168 -9.48 -5.70 -10.13
C ALA A 168 -10.43 -6.04 -8.95
N LEU A 169 -10.28 -7.22 -8.34
CA LEU A 169 -11.08 -7.66 -7.19
C LEU A 169 -10.87 -6.74 -5.98
N GLN A 170 -9.61 -6.41 -5.67
CA GLN A 170 -9.28 -5.49 -4.60
C GLN A 170 -9.86 -4.10 -4.85
N TRP A 171 -9.80 -3.63 -6.10
CA TRP A 171 -10.35 -2.33 -6.46
C TRP A 171 -11.86 -2.28 -6.26
N VAL A 172 -12.61 -3.30 -6.68
CA VAL A 172 -14.05 -3.41 -6.43
C VAL A 172 -14.34 -3.47 -4.93
N LYS A 173 -13.61 -4.31 -4.19
CA LYS A 173 -13.79 -4.50 -2.75
C LYS A 173 -13.50 -3.24 -1.94
N ALA A 174 -12.54 -2.43 -2.36
CA ALA A 174 -12.18 -1.16 -1.71
C ALA A 174 -13.22 -0.04 -1.88
N ALA A 175 -14.25 -0.24 -2.69
CA ALA A 175 -15.28 0.77 -2.91
C ALA A 175 -16.19 0.91 -1.67
N LYS A 176 -16.14 2.08 -1.03
CA LYS A 176 -16.95 2.36 0.17
C LYS A 176 -18.41 2.72 -0.16
N ARG A 177 -18.67 3.26 -1.37
CA ARG A 177 -20.01 3.69 -1.80
C ARG A 177 -20.52 2.75 -2.87
N PRO A 178 -21.83 2.35 -2.85
CA PRO A 178 -22.42 1.49 -3.87
C PRO A 178 -22.24 2.03 -5.30
N SER A 179 -22.41 3.33 -5.51
CA SER A 179 -22.20 3.96 -6.82
C SER A 179 -20.78 3.84 -7.33
N THR A 180 -19.79 4.01 -6.46
CA THR A 180 -18.36 3.80 -6.80
C THR A 180 -18.09 2.34 -7.15
N ARG A 181 -18.69 1.41 -6.40
CA ARG A 181 -18.57 -0.02 -6.68
C ARG A 181 -19.13 -0.39 -8.05
N GLN A 182 -20.34 0.07 -8.36
CA GLN A 182 -20.96 -0.14 -9.67
C GLN A 182 -20.14 0.44 -10.82
N GLN A 183 -19.59 1.66 -10.68
CA GLN A 183 -18.72 2.26 -11.68
C GLN A 183 -17.44 1.44 -11.90
N ARG A 184 -16.86 0.87 -10.84
CA ARG A 184 -15.66 0.02 -10.94
C ARG A 184 -15.98 -1.29 -11.64
N ILE A 185 -17.10 -1.92 -11.31
CA ILE A 185 -17.59 -3.12 -11.99
C ILE A 185 -17.80 -2.84 -13.48
N ALA A 186 -18.51 -1.77 -13.83
CA ALA A 186 -18.74 -1.40 -15.23
C ALA A 186 -17.43 -1.22 -16.03
N LYS A 187 -16.40 -0.62 -15.42
CA LYS A 187 -15.07 -0.48 -16.05
C LYS A 187 -14.37 -1.82 -16.27
N ILE A 188 -14.50 -2.75 -15.33
CA ILE A 188 -13.92 -4.10 -15.48
C ILE A 188 -14.63 -4.85 -16.62
N VAL A 189 -15.95 -4.76 -16.69
CA VAL A 189 -16.74 -5.40 -17.75
C VAL A 189 -16.38 -4.81 -19.12
N ALA A 190 -16.30 -3.48 -19.24
CA ALA A 190 -15.90 -2.82 -20.48
C ALA A 190 -14.50 -3.27 -20.94
N ALA A 191 -13.51 -3.28 -20.03
CA ALA A 191 -12.17 -3.74 -20.37
C ALA A 191 -12.14 -5.22 -20.79
N ALA A 192 -12.94 -6.07 -20.13
CA ALA A 192 -13.06 -7.48 -20.51
C ALA A 192 -13.71 -7.68 -21.89
N GLN A 193 -14.64 -6.79 -22.33
CA GLN A 193 -15.19 -6.79 -23.68
C GLN A 193 -14.12 -6.55 -24.76
N ASP A 194 -13.16 -5.70 -24.45
CA ASP A 194 -12.03 -5.39 -25.33
C ASP A 194 -10.89 -6.45 -25.22
N GLY A 195 -11.06 -7.47 -24.39
CA GLY A 195 -10.02 -8.48 -24.11
C GLY A 195 -8.86 -7.93 -23.26
N GLU A 196 -9.05 -6.77 -22.64
CA GLU A 196 -8.05 -6.07 -21.84
C GLU A 196 -8.38 -6.12 -20.35
N SER A 197 -7.37 -5.92 -19.52
CA SER A 197 -7.53 -5.71 -18.08
C SER A 197 -7.52 -4.21 -17.76
N VAL A 198 -8.27 -3.80 -16.73
CA VAL A 198 -8.26 -2.42 -16.23
C VAL A 198 -6.87 -2.01 -15.72
N PHE A 199 -6.01 -2.98 -15.39
CA PHE A 199 -4.65 -2.79 -14.84
C PHE A 199 -3.61 -3.57 -15.63
#